data_93c2d8dd6db9962025d7a7f94a3fe7b0
#
_entry.id   93c2d8dd6db9962025d7a7f94a3fe7b0
#
_cell.length_a   1.000
_cell.length_b   1.000
_cell.length_c   1.000
_cell.angle_alpha   90.00
_cell.angle_beta   90.00
_cell.angle_gamma   90.00
#
_symmetry.space_group_name_H-M   'P 1'
#
loop_
_entity.id
_entity.type
_entity.pdbx_description
1 polymer ?
#
loop_
_entity_poly.entity_id
_entity_poly.type
_entity_poly.pdbx_seq_one_letter_code
_entity_poly.pdbx_strand_id
1 'polypeptide(L)'
;MKTIKSKQDFELVFSRGKRINNSLLRIRVARRDEGDTGRVAFVAPKRLGNAVYRNRCKRVLREAARACDMPRDGYDVILFSTAGTYDSSPELVAAALQKMLAKAGI
;
A
#
# COMPACT_ATOMS: atom_id res chain seq x y z
N MET A 1 3.71 -10.51 7.72
CA MET A 1 3.18 -10.01 6.42
C MET A 1 4.27 -10.09 5.38
N LYS A 2 4.00 -10.71 4.25
CA LYS A 2 5.00 -10.87 3.20
C LYS A 2 5.17 -9.56 2.43
N THR A 3 6.41 -9.11 2.25
CA THR A 3 6.71 -7.81 1.64
C THR A 3 7.50 -7.96 0.34
N ILE A 4 7.41 -6.95 -0.51
CA ILE A 4 8.22 -6.85 -1.72
C ILE A 4 9.62 -6.40 -1.28
N LYS A 5 10.63 -7.25 -1.45
CA LYS A 5 11.98 -6.99 -0.94
C LYS A 5 12.96 -6.54 -2.00
N SER A 6 12.79 -6.99 -3.23
CA SER A 6 13.69 -6.68 -4.33
C SER A 6 13.32 -5.34 -4.96
N LYS A 7 14.31 -4.51 -5.21
CA LYS A 7 14.13 -3.25 -5.93
C LYS A 7 13.56 -3.51 -7.33
N GLN A 8 14.03 -4.57 -7.98
CA GLN A 8 13.55 -4.95 -9.31
C GLN A 8 12.07 -5.31 -9.30
N ASP A 9 11.66 -6.12 -8.32
CA ASP A 9 10.25 -6.49 -8.16
C ASP A 9 9.39 -5.26 -7.86
N PHE A 10 9.88 -4.37 -7.00
CA PHE A 10 9.19 -3.13 -6.69
C PHE A 10 8.96 -2.28 -7.96
N GLU A 11 9.99 -2.14 -8.78
CA GLU A 11 9.89 -1.36 -10.01
C GLU A 11 8.92 -1.98 -11.02
N LEU A 12 8.86 -3.30 -11.09
CA LEU A 12 7.89 -3.99 -11.93
C LEU A 12 6.44 -3.71 -11.47
N VAL A 13 6.18 -3.81 -10.19
CA VAL A 13 4.86 -3.51 -9.64
C VAL A 13 4.51 -2.05 -9.86
N PHE A 14 5.47 -1.16 -9.62
CA PHE A 14 5.27 0.27 -9.80
C PHE A 14 4.91 0.62 -11.26
N SER A 15 5.61 0.02 -12.23
CA SER A 15 5.40 0.33 -13.64
C SER A 15 4.17 -0.35 -14.25
N ARG A 16 3.85 -1.59 -13.82
CA ARG A 16 2.74 -2.37 -14.35
C ARG A 16 1.45 -2.22 -13.56
N GLY A 17 1.56 -1.78 -12.32
CA GLY A 17 0.44 -1.74 -11.41
C GLY A 17 -0.62 -0.73 -11.80
N LYS A 18 -1.87 -1.11 -11.56
CA LYS A 18 -3.00 -0.19 -11.70
C LYS A 18 -2.95 0.83 -10.56
N ARG A 19 -3.04 2.10 -10.92
CA ARG A 19 -2.99 3.19 -9.96
C ARG A 19 -4.39 3.50 -9.45
N ILE A 20 -4.54 3.55 -8.13
CA ILE A 20 -5.77 3.99 -7.48
C ILE A 20 -5.38 5.03 -6.43
N ASN A 21 -6.01 6.20 -6.49
CA ASN A 21 -5.67 7.33 -5.63
C ASN A 21 -6.81 7.66 -4.69
N ASN A 22 -6.45 8.09 -3.49
CA ASN A 22 -7.35 8.60 -2.48
C ASN A 22 -6.60 9.70 -1.73
N SER A 23 -7.32 10.60 -1.04
CA SER A 23 -6.66 11.65 -0.25
C SER A 23 -5.85 11.10 0.92
N LEU A 24 -6.21 9.93 1.45
CA LEU A 24 -5.56 9.33 2.61
C LEU A 24 -4.39 8.40 2.25
N LEU A 25 -4.37 7.84 1.05
CA LEU A 25 -3.27 7.01 0.55
C LEU A 25 -3.42 6.78 -0.94
N ARG A 26 -2.34 6.29 -1.56
CA ARG A 26 -2.35 5.84 -2.96
C ARG A 26 -1.89 4.40 -3.00
N ILE A 27 -2.37 3.63 -3.96
CA ILE A 27 -1.91 2.26 -4.15
C ILE A 27 -1.58 1.97 -5.60
N ARG A 28 -0.68 0.99 -5.80
CA ARG A 28 -0.43 0.35 -7.08
C ARG A 28 -0.70 -1.14 -6.91
N VAL A 29 -1.54 -1.70 -7.76
CA VAL A 29 -1.94 -3.10 -7.69
C VAL A 29 -1.49 -3.80 -8.96
N ALA A 30 -0.66 -4.83 -8.83
CA ALA A 30 -0.20 -5.65 -9.94
C ALA A 30 -0.60 -7.10 -9.71
N ARG A 31 -1.08 -7.74 -10.76
CA ARG A 31 -1.45 -9.15 -10.70
C ARG A 31 -0.20 -10.00 -10.76
N ARG A 32 -0.16 -11.04 -9.94
CA ARG A 32 0.88 -12.06 -9.97
C ARG A 32 0.38 -13.30 -10.70
N ASP A 33 1.30 -14.23 -10.97
CA ASP A 33 0.93 -15.52 -11.55
C ASP A 33 -0.01 -16.27 -10.61
N GLU A 34 -0.90 -17.06 -11.18
CA GLU A 34 -1.87 -17.82 -10.43
C GLU A 34 -1.16 -18.74 -9.43
N GLY A 35 -1.66 -18.76 -8.19
CA GLY A 35 -1.10 -19.53 -7.11
C GLY A 35 0.02 -18.84 -6.33
N ASP A 36 0.52 -17.71 -6.80
CA ASP A 36 1.53 -16.96 -6.05
C ASP A 36 0.92 -16.25 -4.85
N THR A 37 1.67 -16.26 -3.74
CA THR A 37 1.30 -15.49 -2.56
C THR A 37 1.49 -14.00 -2.83
N GLY A 38 0.52 -13.20 -2.46
CA GLY A 38 0.60 -11.76 -2.61
C GLY A 38 1.65 -11.14 -1.69
N ARG A 39 2.15 -9.97 -2.07
CA ARG A 39 3.13 -9.21 -1.30
C ARG A 39 2.71 -7.75 -1.23
N VAL A 40 3.23 -7.05 -0.21
CA VAL A 40 2.95 -5.62 -0.01
C VAL A 40 4.26 -4.85 0.12
N ALA A 41 4.20 -3.56 -0.16
CA ALA A 41 5.28 -2.63 0.16
C ALA A 41 4.67 -1.34 0.69
N PHE A 42 5.40 -0.66 1.55
CA PHE A 42 4.96 0.57 2.19
C PHE A 42 5.97 1.68 1.88
N VAL A 43 5.50 2.76 1.30
CA VAL A 43 6.36 3.87 0.88
C VAL A 43 5.85 5.17 1.49
N ALA A 44 6.74 5.88 2.16
CA ALA A 44 6.51 7.25 2.59
C ALA A 44 7.50 8.14 1.83
N PRO A 45 7.03 8.92 0.84
CA PRO A 45 7.93 9.75 0.03
C PRO A 45 8.70 10.78 0.87
N LYS A 46 9.96 11.00 0.54
CA LYS A 46 10.83 11.93 1.26
C LYS A 46 10.29 13.36 1.30
N ARG A 47 9.60 13.78 0.27
CA ARG A 47 9.02 15.12 0.19
C ARG A 47 7.96 15.42 1.24
N LEU A 48 7.42 14.40 1.88
CA LEU A 48 6.35 14.58 2.88
C LEU A 48 6.87 15.00 4.25
N GLY A 49 8.13 14.74 4.57
CA GLY A 49 8.67 15.12 5.85
C GLY A 49 9.93 14.35 6.23
N ASN A 50 10.35 14.51 7.50
CA ASN A 50 11.54 13.86 8.03
C ASN A 50 11.30 12.38 8.35
N ALA A 51 12.34 11.71 8.89
CA ALA A 51 12.26 10.27 9.19
C ALA A 51 11.18 9.94 10.21
N VAL A 52 11.00 10.78 11.23
CA VAL A 52 9.96 10.55 12.26
C VAL A 52 8.58 10.59 11.64
N TYR A 53 8.31 11.61 10.84
CA TYR A 53 7.06 11.76 10.12
C TYR A 53 6.78 10.55 9.21
N ARG A 54 7.80 10.18 8.43
CA ARG A 54 7.67 9.08 7.46
C ARG A 54 7.48 7.74 8.14
N ASN A 55 8.13 7.50 9.27
CA ASN A 55 7.96 6.25 10.03
C ASN A 55 6.54 6.13 10.58
N ARG A 56 5.96 7.23 11.05
CA ARG A 56 4.56 7.24 11.47
C ARG A 56 3.62 6.89 10.32
N CYS A 57 3.84 7.49 9.15
CA CYS A 57 3.02 7.19 7.96
C CYS A 57 3.09 5.71 7.60
N LYS A 58 4.28 5.11 7.62
CA LYS A 58 4.45 3.69 7.34
C LYS A 58 3.72 2.82 8.35
N ARG A 59 3.73 3.21 9.63
CA ARG A 59 3.01 2.49 10.68
C ARG A 59 1.51 2.51 10.43
N VAL A 60 0.96 3.68 10.10
CA VAL A 60 -0.46 3.82 9.79
C VAL A 60 -0.84 2.92 8.60
N LEU A 61 -0.02 2.93 7.55
CA LEU A 61 -0.27 2.09 6.38
C LEU A 61 -0.21 0.59 6.72
N ARG A 62 0.75 0.17 7.56
CA ARG A 62 0.85 -1.24 7.97
C ARG A 62 -0.37 -1.70 8.78
N GLU A 63 -0.82 -0.88 9.71
CA GLU A 63 -1.99 -1.20 10.52
C GLU A 63 -3.25 -1.27 9.66
N ALA A 64 -3.40 -0.35 8.70
CA ALA A 64 -4.50 -0.38 7.74
C ALA A 64 -4.45 -1.65 6.88
N ALA A 65 -3.27 -2.03 6.41
CA ALA A 65 -3.10 -3.24 5.62
C ALA A 65 -3.49 -4.50 6.39
N ARG A 66 -3.10 -4.59 7.66
CA ARG A 66 -3.50 -5.72 8.51
C ARG A 66 -5.00 -5.78 8.69
N ALA A 67 -5.64 -4.65 8.89
CA ALA A 67 -7.09 -4.58 9.06
C ALA A 67 -7.84 -5.01 7.79
N CYS A 68 -7.20 -4.88 6.62
CA CYS A 68 -7.77 -5.28 5.33
C CYS A 68 -7.31 -6.68 4.89
N ASP A 69 -6.74 -7.46 5.80
CA ASP A 69 -6.26 -8.82 5.52
C ASP A 69 -5.24 -8.86 4.36
N MET A 70 -4.34 -7.90 4.33
CA MET A 70 -3.24 -7.89 3.38
C MET A 70 -2.09 -8.79 3.85
N PRO A 71 -1.32 -9.40 2.96
CA PRO A 71 -1.43 -9.34 1.51
C PRO A 71 -2.57 -10.20 0.96
N ARG A 72 -3.00 -9.89 -0.25
CA ARG A 72 -4.03 -10.66 -0.97
C ARG A 72 -3.36 -11.59 -1.97
N ASP A 73 -3.73 -12.86 -1.96
CA ASP A 73 -3.15 -13.87 -2.87
C ASP A 73 -3.35 -13.46 -4.32
N GLY A 74 -2.31 -13.64 -5.11
CA GLY A 74 -2.33 -13.33 -6.53
C GLY A 74 -2.06 -11.87 -6.87
N TYR A 75 -1.77 -11.02 -5.88
CA TYR A 75 -1.57 -9.59 -6.13
C TYR A 75 -0.40 -9.04 -5.33
N ASP A 76 0.36 -8.17 -5.98
CA ASP A 76 1.35 -7.31 -5.31
C ASP A 76 0.75 -5.92 -5.20
N VAL A 77 0.83 -5.34 -4.02
CA VAL A 77 0.26 -4.02 -3.75
C VAL A 77 1.30 -3.13 -3.08
N ILE A 78 1.52 -1.95 -3.63
CA ILE A 78 2.35 -0.92 -3.02
C ILE A 78 1.42 0.14 -2.44
N LEU A 79 1.59 0.43 -1.15
CA LEU A 79 0.85 1.48 -0.46
C LEU A 79 1.77 2.68 -0.28
N PHE A 80 1.31 3.84 -0.74
CA PHE A 80 2.03 5.11 -0.62
C PHE A 80 1.30 6.02 0.33
N SER A 81 2.04 6.63 1.27
CA SER A 81 1.46 7.67 2.08
C SER A 81 1.29 8.96 1.27
N THR A 82 0.30 9.75 1.66
CA THR A 82 0.05 11.08 1.13
C THR A 82 0.13 12.08 2.29
N ALA A 83 -0.06 13.35 2.01
CA ALA A 83 -0.13 14.36 3.06
C ALA A 83 -1.26 14.06 4.06
N GLY A 84 -2.32 13.39 3.63
CA GLY A 84 -3.46 13.05 4.50
C GLY A 84 -3.24 11.85 5.41
N THR A 85 -2.22 11.02 5.16
CA THR A 85 -1.99 9.80 5.94
C THR A 85 -1.60 10.11 7.38
N TYR A 86 -0.71 11.07 7.56
CA TYR A 86 -0.12 11.38 8.87
C TYR A 86 -1.20 11.78 9.90
N ASP A 87 -2.17 12.58 9.50
CA ASP A 87 -3.21 13.11 10.38
C ASP A 87 -4.42 12.18 10.51
N SER A 88 -4.42 11.06 9.82
CA SER A 88 -5.52 10.11 9.82
C SER A 88 -5.26 8.96 10.78
N SER A 89 -6.33 8.39 11.31
CA SER A 89 -6.23 7.17 12.10
C SER A 89 -6.05 5.95 11.19
N PRO A 90 -5.44 4.86 11.69
CA PRO A 90 -5.37 3.61 10.93
C PRO A 90 -6.75 3.11 10.47
N GLU A 91 -7.79 3.34 11.27
CA GLU A 91 -9.16 2.91 10.95
C GLU A 91 -9.72 3.64 9.72
N LEU A 92 -9.48 4.94 9.62
CA LEU A 92 -9.92 5.72 8.47
C LEU A 92 -9.16 5.33 7.21
N VAL A 93 -7.84 5.12 7.34
CA VAL A 93 -7.01 4.68 6.22
C VAL A 93 -7.41 3.27 5.78
N ALA A 94 -7.72 2.38 6.73
CA ALA A 94 -8.20 1.03 6.43
C ALA A 94 -9.52 1.07 5.65
N ALA A 95 -10.45 1.92 6.06
CA ALA A 95 -11.73 2.07 5.36
C ALA A 95 -11.52 2.54 3.91
N ALA A 96 -10.62 3.51 3.71
CA ALA A 96 -10.27 3.98 2.38
C ALA A 96 -9.59 2.86 1.56
N LEU A 97 -8.65 2.14 2.17
CA LEU A 97 -7.95 1.04 1.51
C LEU A 97 -8.92 -0.06 1.08
N GLN A 98 -9.87 -0.43 1.94
CA GLN A 98 -10.86 -1.46 1.63
C GLN A 98 -11.67 -1.09 0.38
N LYS A 99 -12.10 0.15 0.27
CA LYS A 99 -12.82 0.65 -0.92
C LYS A 99 -11.94 0.61 -2.16
N MET A 100 -10.66 0.98 -2.01
CA MET A 100 -9.73 0.99 -3.13
C MET A 100 -9.45 -0.44 -3.63
N LEU A 101 -9.29 -1.40 -2.71
CA LEU A 101 -9.10 -2.80 -3.07
C LEU A 101 -10.33 -3.37 -3.78
N ALA A 102 -11.51 -3.05 -3.29
CA ALA A 102 -12.75 -3.47 -3.93
C ALA A 102 -12.87 -2.89 -5.35
N LYS A 103 -12.47 -1.62 -5.52
CA LYS A 103 -12.46 -0.97 -6.83
C LYS A 103 -11.47 -1.63 -7.78
N ALA A 104 -10.37 -2.15 -7.25
CA ALA A 104 -9.37 -2.90 -8.02
C ALA A 104 -9.81 -4.34 -8.30
N GLY A 105 -10.89 -4.81 -7.68
CA GLY A 105 -11.40 -6.17 -7.89
C GLY A 105 -10.69 -7.24 -7.06
N ILE A 106 -10.11 -6.86 -5.96
CA ILE A 106 -9.35 -7.81 -5.13
C ILE A 106 -9.79 -7.84 -3.68
#